data_c44425bffeed647804df59e14f776a8e
#
_entry.id   c44425bffeed647804df59e14f776a8e
#
_cell.length_a   1.000
_cell.length_b   1.000
_cell.length_c   1.000
_cell.angle_alpha   90.00
_cell.angle_beta   90.00
_cell.angle_gamma   90.00
#
_symmetry.space_group_name_H-M   'P 1'
#
loop_
_entity.id
_entity.type
_entity.pdbx_description
1 polymer ?
#
loop_
_entity_poly.entity_id
_entity_poly.type
_entity_poly.pdbx_seq_one_letter_code
_entity_poly.pdbx_strand_id
1 'polypeptide(L)'
;PLTGAYKGSTVGLLTSPRNGEGGSIRGFEMAVNVPFNMISSYLDGFGAMLNHSDTSSQITLPGFGFGNVAVTSLNIPLPGLSKKVSNLRLYYEKHGFQVAWAARKRSDFLGQVSDYQDNMQLTMVKGETLVDLQASYEFQSGWLKGLSLLVQANNWNNTPFQEYNTDPNVITNKVTYGRTYLFGANYKF
;
A
#
# COMPACT_ATOMS: atom_id res chain seq x y z
N PRO A 1 34.55 4.88 31.07
CA PRO A 1 35.67 5.22 30.19
C PRO A 1 35.68 4.26 29.00
N LEU A 2 35.79 4.83 27.79
CA LEU A 2 35.90 4.08 26.56
C LEU A 2 37.24 3.35 26.47
N THR A 3 37.26 2.15 25.89
CA THR A 3 38.46 1.33 25.70
C THR A 3 38.86 1.29 24.21
N GLY A 4 40.07 0.89 23.89
CA GLY A 4 40.53 0.80 22.51
C GLY A 4 40.78 2.19 21.87
N ALA A 5 40.38 2.35 20.62
CA ALA A 5 40.60 3.61 19.87
C ALA A 5 39.87 4.82 20.47
N TYR A 6 38.90 4.61 21.35
CA TYR A 6 38.13 5.66 22.01
C TYR A 6 38.61 5.99 23.43
N LYS A 7 39.69 5.38 23.88
CA LYS A 7 40.28 5.64 25.19
C LYS A 7 40.68 7.13 25.29
N GLY A 8 40.13 7.80 26.29
CA GLY A 8 40.36 9.25 26.51
C GLY A 8 39.36 10.16 25.80
N SER A 9 38.45 9.63 24.98
CA SER A 9 37.34 10.41 24.43
C SER A 9 36.28 10.68 25.51
N THR A 10 35.83 11.92 25.61
CA THR A 10 34.69 12.33 26.45
C THR A 10 33.37 12.38 25.67
N VAL A 11 33.44 12.14 24.36
CA VAL A 11 32.27 12.17 23.46
C VAL A 11 32.06 10.79 22.88
N GLY A 12 30.83 10.32 22.87
CA GLY A 12 30.41 9.05 22.26
C GLY A 12 29.04 9.18 21.60
N LEU A 13 28.77 8.29 20.66
CA LEU A 13 27.44 8.20 20.04
C LEU A 13 26.53 7.34 20.95
N LEU A 14 25.42 7.91 21.37
CA LEU A 14 24.35 7.20 22.07
C LEU A 14 23.17 7.04 21.13
N THR A 15 22.81 5.80 20.82
CA THR A 15 21.60 5.46 20.07
C THR A 15 20.58 4.85 21.02
N SER A 16 19.43 5.46 21.17
CA SER A 16 18.36 4.94 22.01
C SER A 16 17.00 5.23 21.37
N PRO A 17 16.03 4.30 21.48
CA PRO A 17 14.66 4.58 21.07
C PRO A 17 14.05 5.68 21.96
N ARG A 18 13.33 6.61 21.35
CA ARG A 18 12.62 7.69 22.05
C ARG A 18 11.18 7.76 21.53
N ASN A 19 10.25 8.08 22.41
CA ASN A 19 8.90 8.44 21.99
C ASN A 19 8.93 9.82 21.33
N GLY A 20 8.23 9.95 20.18
CA GLY A 20 8.04 11.24 19.53
C GLY A 20 7.07 12.14 20.30
N GLU A 21 6.91 13.36 19.81
CA GLU A 21 6.00 14.37 20.41
C GLU A 21 4.52 14.11 20.11
N GLY A 22 4.21 12.97 19.45
CA GLY A 22 2.86 12.61 19.04
C GLY A 22 2.46 13.23 17.70
N GLY A 23 1.16 13.19 17.41
CA GLY A 23 0.64 13.69 16.14
C GLY A 23 -0.88 13.56 16.05
N SER A 24 -1.43 13.84 14.89
CA SER A 24 -2.85 13.71 14.59
C SER A 24 -3.09 12.94 13.30
N ILE A 25 -4.16 12.16 13.28
CA ILE A 25 -4.69 11.50 12.08
C ILE A 25 -6.16 11.86 11.99
N ARG A 26 -6.61 12.30 10.80
CA ARG A 26 -8.01 12.64 10.51
C ARG A 26 -8.36 12.13 9.12
N GLY A 27 -9.57 11.63 8.94
CA GLY A 27 -10.00 11.17 7.64
C GLY A 27 -11.46 10.74 7.64
N PHE A 28 -11.89 10.32 6.46
CA PHE A 28 -13.17 9.65 6.28
C PHE A 28 -12.98 8.41 5.39
N GLU A 29 -13.86 7.46 5.54
CA GLU A 29 -13.91 6.25 4.75
C GLU A 29 -15.33 6.05 4.21
N MET A 30 -15.42 5.57 2.99
CA MET A 30 -16.66 5.25 2.32
C MET A 30 -16.55 3.85 1.71
N ALA A 31 -17.57 3.03 1.91
CA ALA A 31 -17.70 1.71 1.28
C ALA A 31 -19.09 1.58 0.67
N VAL A 32 -19.14 1.16 -0.59
CA VAL A 32 -20.37 0.93 -1.34
C VAL A 32 -20.27 -0.41 -2.05
N ASN A 33 -21.31 -1.23 -1.91
CA ASN A 33 -21.46 -2.49 -2.64
C ASN A 33 -22.83 -2.50 -3.32
N VAL A 34 -22.84 -2.60 -4.65
CA VAL A 34 -24.07 -2.55 -5.46
C VAL A 34 -24.13 -3.78 -6.34
N PRO A 35 -24.97 -4.79 -6.00
CA PRO A 35 -25.35 -5.81 -6.95
C PRO A 35 -26.29 -5.22 -8.00
N PHE A 36 -25.99 -5.41 -9.27
CA PHE A 36 -26.67 -4.70 -10.36
C PHE A 36 -28.08 -5.24 -10.65
N ASN A 37 -28.47 -6.39 -10.10
CA ASN A 37 -29.85 -6.86 -10.13
C ASN A 37 -30.83 -5.90 -9.43
N MET A 38 -30.35 -5.04 -8.52
CA MET A 38 -31.13 -3.94 -7.94
C MET A 38 -31.51 -2.87 -8.97
N ILE A 39 -30.76 -2.76 -10.06
CA ILE A 39 -31.00 -1.78 -11.14
C ILE A 39 -31.85 -2.43 -12.23
N SER A 40 -31.50 -3.66 -12.63
CA SER A 40 -32.21 -4.42 -13.65
C SER A 40 -31.97 -5.92 -13.49
N SER A 41 -33.02 -6.72 -13.65
CA SER A 41 -32.94 -8.19 -13.64
C SER A 41 -32.04 -8.75 -14.75
N TYR A 42 -31.85 -8.01 -15.85
CA TYR A 42 -30.92 -8.40 -16.92
C TYR A 42 -29.45 -8.36 -16.48
N LEU A 43 -29.14 -7.63 -15.43
CA LEU A 43 -27.78 -7.50 -14.87
C LEU A 43 -27.54 -8.45 -13.68
N ASP A 44 -28.39 -9.45 -13.51
CA ASP A 44 -28.26 -10.45 -12.46
C ASP A 44 -26.92 -11.19 -12.55
N GLY A 45 -26.24 -11.29 -11.41
CA GLY A 45 -24.87 -11.80 -11.30
C GLY A 45 -23.78 -10.73 -11.39
N PHE A 46 -24.03 -9.56 -11.96
CA PHE A 46 -23.07 -8.45 -11.97
C PHE A 46 -23.16 -7.59 -10.72
N GLY A 47 -22.03 -6.98 -10.36
CA GLY A 47 -21.99 -5.99 -9.29
C GLY A 47 -20.67 -5.23 -9.24
N ALA A 48 -20.67 -4.20 -8.39
CA ALA A 48 -19.52 -3.35 -8.12
C ALA A 48 -19.33 -3.11 -6.63
N MET A 49 -18.09 -3.08 -6.19
CA MET A 49 -17.68 -2.66 -4.85
C MET A 49 -16.71 -1.49 -4.99
N LEU A 50 -16.97 -0.42 -4.26
CA LEU A 50 -16.10 0.74 -4.18
C LEU A 50 -15.78 1.03 -2.71
N ASN A 51 -14.48 1.13 -2.40
CA ASN A 51 -14.01 1.65 -1.12
C ASN A 51 -13.10 2.85 -1.39
N HIS A 52 -13.28 3.90 -0.62
CA HIS A 52 -12.44 5.09 -0.69
C HIS A 52 -12.14 5.61 0.70
N SER A 53 -10.88 5.95 0.95
CA SER A 53 -10.44 6.66 2.14
C SER A 53 -9.66 7.92 1.76
N ASP A 54 -9.89 9.01 2.49
CA ASP A 54 -9.07 10.23 2.46
C ASP A 54 -8.63 10.52 3.89
N THR A 55 -7.31 10.37 4.15
CA THR A 55 -6.73 10.44 5.48
C THR A 55 -5.57 11.40 5.48
N SER A 56 -5.59 12.41 6.32
CA SER A 56 -4.45 13.29 6.57
C SER A 56 -3.82 12.97 7.91
N SER A 57 -2.50 12.98 7.96
CA SER A 57 -1.72 12.77 9.18
C SER A 57 -0.63 13.81 9.30
N GLN A 58 -0.26 14.10 10.53
CA GLN A 58 0.84 14.98 10.86
C GLN A 58 1.48 14.47 12.14
N ILE A 59 2.78 14.23 12.12
CA ILE A 59 3.60 13.90 13.28
C ILE A 59 4.73 14.92 13.41
N THR A 60 5.15 15.20 14.63
CA THR A 60 6.28 16.08 14.90
C THR A 60 7.51 15.23 15.20
N LEU A 61 8.53 15.34 14.37
CA LEU A 61 9.84 14.78 14.67
C LEU A 61 10.64 15.79 15.46
N PRO A 62 11.19 15.41 16.62
CA PRO A 62 12.10 16.28 17.36
C PRO A 62 13.33 16.56 16.50
N GLY A 63 13.81 17.79 16.53
CA GLY A 63 15.05 18.15 15.86
C GLY A 63 16.24 17.40 16.47
N PHE A 64 17.07 16.83 15.60
CA PHE A 64 18.35 16.24 16.01
C PHE A 64 19.45 17.24 15.73
N GLY A 65 20.17 17.70 16.77
CA GLY A 65 21.31 18.58 16.61
C GLY A 65 22.59 17.86 17.02
N PHE A 66 23.63 18.01 16.23
CA PHE A 66 25.00 17.68 16.64
C PHE A 66 25.69 18.98 17.14
N GLY A 67 26.23 18.92 18.31
CA GLY A 67 26.91 20.08 18.92
C GLY A 67 25.98 21.21 19.33
N ASN A 68 26.34 22.47 19.07
CA ASN A 68 25.56 23.66 19.46
C ASN A 68 24.53 24.13 18.42
N VAL A 69 24.27 23.33 17.39
CA VAL A 69 23.24 23.65 16.35
C VAL A 69 21.91 23.12 16.80
N ALA A 70 21.00 24.00 17.14
CA ALA A 70 19.61 23.65 17.39
C ALA A 70 18.93 23.34 16.06
N VAL A 71 18.52 22.09 15.85
CA VAL A 71 17.69 21.71 14.71
C VAL A 71 16.22 21.87 15.10
N THR A 72 15.48 22.57 14.27
CA THR A 72 14.05 22.82 14.47
C THR A 72 13.27 21.50 14.29
N SER A 73 12.26 21.28 15.11
CA SER A 73 11.33 20.16 14.93
C SER A 73 10.64 20.24 13.55
N LEU A 74 10.46 19.09 12.90
CA LEU A 74 9.87 18.99 11.58
C LEU A 74 8.50 18.29 11.65
N ASN A 75 7.49 18.92 11.06
CA ASN A 75 6.19 18.31 10.89
C ASN A 75 6.12 17.55 9.56
N ILE A 76 5.87 16.27 9.64
CA ILE A 76 5.80 15.38 8.47
C ILE A 76 4.52 14.54 8.50
N PRO A 77 4.06 14.03 7.34
CA PRO A 77 3.06 12.98 7.30
C PRO A 77 3.56 11.70 7.99
N LEU A 78 2.66 10.90 8.51
CA LEU A 78 3.02 9.58 9.06
C LEU A 78 3.60 8.69 7.96
N PRO A 79 4.84 8.19 8.10
CA PRO A 79 5.43 7.29 7.13
C PRO A 79 4.57 6.04 6.88
N GLY A 80 4.49 5.59 5.63
CA GLY A 80 3.68 4.45 5.22
C GLY A 80 2.21 4.74 4.96
N LEU A 81 1.71 5.95 5.29
CA LEU A 81 0.30 6.30 5.14
C LEU A 81 0.05 7.12 3.86
N SER A 82 -0.62 6.51 2.89
CA SER A 82 -1.12 7.23 1.71
C SER A 82 -2.34 8.07 2.08
N LYS A 83 -2.36 9.32 1.63
CA LYS A 83 -3.49 10.23 1.90
C LYS A 83 -4.78 9.72 1.29
N LYS A 84 -4.74 9.19 0.06
CA LYS A 84 -5.93 8.68 -0.65
C LYS A 84 -5.70 7.25 -1.08
N VAL A 85 -6.65 6.39 -0.73
CA VAL A 85 -6.71 5.00 -1.19
C VAL A 85 -8.09 4.74 -1.74
N SER A 86 -8.15 4.15 -2.94
CA SER A 86 -9.40 3.75 -3.59
C SER A 86 -9.29 2.33 -4.10
N ASN A 87 -10.32 1.52 -3.87
CA ASN A 87 -10.42 0.17 -4.41
C ASN A 87 -11.75 0.07 -5.16
N LEU A 88 -11.68 -0.32 -6.42
CA LEU A 88 -12.85 -0.62 -7.25
C LEU A 88 -12.77 -2.08 -7.67
N ARG A 89 -13.83 -2.84 -7.42
CA ARG A 89 -13.99 -4.20 -7.91
C ARG A 89 -15.27 -4.28 -8.72
N LEU A 90 -15.17 -4.75 -9.95
CA LEU A 90 -16.29 -5.16 -10.78
C LEU A 90 -16.31 -6.68 -10.83
N TYR A 91 -17.47 -7.28 -10.67
CA TYR A 91 -17.58 -8.73 -10.64
C TYR A 91 -18.82 -9.23 -11.39
N TYR A 92 -18.72 -10.46 -11.85
CA TYR A 92 -19.83 -11.29 -12.30
C TYR A 92 -19.78 -12.62 -11.57
N GLU A 93 -20.90 -13.03 -11.00
CA GLU A 93 -21.02 -14.28 -10.26
C GLU A 93 -22.40 -14.91 -10.53
N LYS A 94 -22.42 -15.99 -11.30
CA LYS A 94 -23.64 -16.74 -11.60
C LYS A 94 -23.32 -18.15 -12.08
N HIS A 95 -24.16 -19.12 -11.68
CA HIS A 95 -24.09 -20.52 -12.15
C HIS A 95 -22.72 -21.19 -11.96
N GLY A 96 -22.03 -20.93 -10.84
CA GLY A 96 -20.70 -21.45 -10.54
C GLY A 96 -19.56 -20.68 -11.20
N PHE A 97 -19.84 -19.77 -12.13
CA PHE A 97 -18.84 -18.94 -12.79
C PHE A 97 -18.66 -17.61 -12.04
N GLN A 98 -17.42 -17.26 -11.76
CA GLN A 98 -17.05 -16.01 -11.12
C GLN A 98 -15.93 -15.35 -11.93
N VAL A 99 -16.08 -14.07 -12.22
CA VAL A 99 -15.02 -13.22 -12.78
C VAL A 99 -14.97 -11.93 -11.99
N ALA A 100 -13.77 -11.45 -11.71
CA ALA A 100 -13.55 -10.16 -11.08
C ALA A 100 -12.39 -9.41 -11.73
N TRP A 101 -12.60 -8.13 -11.92
CA TRP A 101 -11.59 -7.14 -12.19
C TRP A 101 -11.52 -6.20 -10.98
N ALA A 102 -10.31 -5.98 -10.47
CA ALA A 102 -10.11 -5.10 -9.33
C ALA A 102 -8.99 -4.11 -9.64
N ALA A 103 -9.21 -2.83 -9.28
CA ALA A 103 -8.19 -1.80 -9.32
C ALA A 103 -8.03 -1.20 -7.92
N ARG A 104 -6.79 -1.16 -7.45
CA ARG A 104 -6.39 -0.50 -6.22
C ARG A 104 -5.48 0.68 -6.56
N LYS A 105 -5.90 1.88 -6.20
CA LYS A 105 -5.15 3.11 -6.41
C LYS A 105 -4.79 3.72 -5.06
N ARG A 106 -3.55 4.16 -4.91
CA ARG A 106 -3.10 4.97 -3.77
C ARG A 106 -2.35 6.22 -4.25
N SER A 107 -2.43 7.28 -3.47
CA SER A 107 -1.62 8.49 -3.70
C SER A 107 -0.19 8.29 -3.22
N ASP A 108 0.68 9.20 -3.62
CA ASP A 108 2.04 9.30 -3.08
C ASP A 108 1.99 9.38 -1.55
N PHE A 109 3.02 8.86 -0.91
CA PHE A 109 3.17 8.91 0.54
C PHE A 109 4.64 8.93 0.96
N LEU A 110 4.90 9.40 2.17
CA LEU A 110 6.23 9.34 2.76
C LEU A 110 6.55 7.88 3.12
N GLY A 111 7.54 7.30 2.45
CA GLY A 111 8.00 5.93 2.68
C GLY A 111 8.95 5.84 3.85
N GLN A 112 9.99 6.66 3.84
CA GLN A 112 11.06 6.62 4.82
C GLN A 112 11.58 8.01 5.15
N VAL A 113 11.99 8.17 6.40
CA VAL A 113 12.81 9.29 6.87
C VAL A 113 14.18 8.74 7.21
N SER A 114 15.21 9.23 6.59
CA SER A 114 16.60 8.85 6.87
C SER A 114 17.42 10.08 7.22
N ASP A 115 18.45 9.89 8.01
CA ASP A 115 19.44 10.90 8.31
C ASP A 115 20.77 10.52 7.64
N TYR A 116 21.31 11.44 6.86
CA TYR A 116 22.59 11.27 6.23
C TYR A 116 23.43 12.54 6.41
N GLN A 117 24.53 12.44 7.14
CA GLN A 117 25.45 13.55 7.42
C GLN A 117 24.71 14.80 7.96
N ASP A 118 23.90 14.64 9.00
CA ASP A 118 23.07 15.68 9.61
C ASP A 118 22.00 16.30 8.68
N ASN A 119 21.74 15.69 7.54
CA ASN A 119 20.68 16.08 6.63
C ASN A 119 19.55 15.06 6.65
N MET A 120 18.38 15.50 7.05
CA MET A 120 17.16 14.69 6.99
C MET A 120 16.72 14.53 5.54
N GLN A 121 16.66 13.28 5.08
CA GLN A 121 16.15 12.93 3.76
C GLN A 121 14.78 12.27 3.86
N LEU A 122 13.85 12.78 3.09
CA LEU A 122 12.50 12.21 2.95
C LEU A 122 12.43 11.42 1.64
N THR A 123 12.22 10.11 1.76
CA THR A 123 12.00 9.25 0.60
C THR A 123 10.50 9.07 0.42
N MET A 124 9.99 9.56 -0.70
CA MET A 124 8.59 9.44 -1.09
C MET A 124 8.36 8.20 -1.93
N VAL A 125 7.30 7.48 -1.69
CA VAL A 125 6.81 6.41 -2.56
C VAL A 125 5.77 6.99 -3.49
N LYS A 126 5.97 6.81 -4.79
CA LYS A 126 5.05 7.29 -5.83
C LYS A 126 3.74 6.52 -5.78
N GLY A 127 2.65 7.23 -5.91
CA GLY A 127 1.32 6.65 -6.00
C GLY A 127 1.19 5.72 -7.21
N GLU A 128 0.43 4.65 -7.04
CA GLU A 128 0.29 3.63 -8.06
C GLU A 128 -1.15 3.16 -8.20
N THR A 129 -1.44 2.57 -9.35
CA THR A 129 -2.68 1.82 -9.58
C THR A 129 -2.32 0.40 -9.95
N LEU A 130 -2.71 -0.57 -9.13
CA LEU A 130 -2.55 -2.00 -9.40
C LEU A 130 -3.88 -2.57 -9.89
N VAL A 131 -3.83 -3.36 -10.94
CA VAL A 131 -4.99 -4.04 -11.52
C VAL A 131 -4.81 -5.55 -11.38
N ASP A 132 -5.81 -6.21 -10.82
CA ASP A 132 -5.85 -7.65 -10.64
C ASP A 132 -7.06 -8.23 -11.37
N LEU A 133 -6.88 -9.42 -11.96
CA LEU A 133 -7.92 -10.18 -12.64
C LEU A 133 -8.08 -11.54 -11.96
N GLN A 134 -9.30 -12.00 -11.82
CA GLN A 134 -9.59 -13.33 -11.31
C GLN A 134 -10.74 -13.95 -12.09
N ALA A 135 -10.64 -15.24 -12.40
CA ALA A 135 -11.72 -16.05 -12.91
C ALA A 135 -11.73 -17.40 -12.19
N SER A 136 -12.92 -17.89 -11.85
CA SER A 136 -13.09 -19.22 -11.28
C SER A 136 -14.37 -19.86 -11.78
N TYR A 137 -14.37 -21.18 -11.75
CA TYR A 137 -15.56 -21.97 -12.08
C TYR A 137 -15.70 -23.15 -11.12
N GLU A 138 -16.86 -23.28 -10.50
CA GLU A 138 -17.24 -24.41 -9.67
C GLU A 138 -18.20 -25.30 -10.45
N PHE A 139 -17.84 -26.55 -10.63
CA PHE A 139 -18.70 -27.57 -11.28
C PHE A 139 -19.85 -27.93 -10.34
N GLN A 140 -21.07 -27.57 -10.74
CA GLN A 140 -22.27 -27.76 -9.90
C GLN A 140 -22.96 -29.11 -10.13
N SER A 141 -22.59 -29.85 -11.19
CA SER A 141 -23.21 -31.12 -11.53
C SER A 141 -22.23 -32.06 -12.23
N GLY A 142 -22.64 -33.31 -12.47
CA GLY A 142 -21.86 -34.32 -13.13
C GLY A 142 -20.75 -34.93 -12.23
N TRP A 143 -19.81 -35.62 -12.85
CA TRP A 143 -18.71 -36.32 -12.16
C TRP A 143 -17.64 -35.41 -11.55
N LEU A 144 -17.59 -34.14 -11.99
CA LEU A 144 -16.72 -33.09 -11.44
C LEU A 144 -17.42 -32.22 -10.40
N LYS A 145 -18.65 -32.52 -9.98
CA LYS A 145 -19.38 -31.74 -8.98
C LYS A 145 -18.51 -31.53 -7.74
N GLY A 146 -18.39 -30.28 -7.28
CA GLY A 146 -17.55 -29.89 -6.15
C GLY A 146 -16.12 -29.53 -6.52
N LEU A 147 -15.66 -29.77 -7.76
CA LEU A 147 -14.39 -29.25 -8.24
C LEU A 147 -14.54 -27.76 -8.58
N SER A 148 -13.62 -26.93 -8.05
CA SER A 148 -13.48 -25.52 -8.39
C SER A 148 -12.10 -25.28 -9.02
N LEU A 149 -12.07 -24.58 -10.12
CA LEU A 149 -10.82 -24.14 -10.79
C LEU A 149 -10.70 -22.62 -10.66
N LEU A 150 -9.49 -22.13 -10.41
CA LEU A 150 -9.17 -20.71 -10.24
C LEU A 150 -8.00 -20.33 -11.14
N VAL A 151 -8.13 -19.18 -11.79
CA VAL A 151 -7.03 -18.47 -12.46
C VAL A 151 -7.01 -17.04 -11.96
N GLN A 152 -5.84 -16.55 -11.58
CA GLN A 152 -5.65 -15.19 -11.10
C GLN A 152 -4.42 -14.58 -11.75
N ALA A 153 -4.52 -13.30 -12.12
CA ALA A 153 -3.42 -12.49 -12.61
C ALA A 153 -3.31 -11.22 -11.75
N ASN A 154 -2.21 -11.13 -10.99
CA ASN A 154 -1.93 -9.96 -10.16
C ASN A 154 -1.01 -8.99 -10.89
N ASN A 155 -1.19 -7.70 -10.63
CA ASN A 155 -0.47 -6.62 -11.29
C ASN A 155 -0.55 -6.74 -12.83
N TRP A 156 -1.76 -6.97 -13.35
CA TRP A 156 -2.00 -7.16 -14.79
C TRP A 156 -1.46 -6.02 -15.65
N ASN A 157 -1.54 -4.79 -15.15
CA ASN A 157 -1.03 -3.59 -15.81
C ASN A 157 0.48 -3.38 -15.66
N ASN A 158 1.19 -4.31 -14.97
CA ASN A 158 2.64 -4.29 -14.77
C ASN A 158 3.18 -2.97 -14.22
N THR A 159 2.48 -2.40 -13.25
CA THR A 159 2.87 -1.15 -12.60
C THR A 159 4.14 -1.37 -11.77
N PRO A 160 5.18 -0.55 -11.94
CA PRO A 160 6.39 -0.63 -11.13
C PRO A 160 6.20 0.08 -9.78
N PHE A 161 6.92 -0.36 -8.78
CA PHE A 161 7.17 0.41 -7.56
C PHE A 161 8.21 1.49 -7.84
N GLN A 162 7.97 2.73 -7.40
CA GLN A 162 8.86 3.87 -7.65
C GLN A 162 9.02 4.73 -6.41
N GLU A 163 10.23 5.23 -6.20
CA GLU A 163 10.57 6.18 -5.14
C GLU A 163 11.22 7.43 -5.72
N TYR A 164 11.05 8.54 -5.02
CA TYR A 164 11.66 9.83 -5.33
C TYR A 164 11.91 10.61 -4.03
N ASN A 165 12.76 11.61 -4.04
CA ASN A 165 13.03 12.41 -2.85
C ASN A 165 12.22 13.72 -2.88
N THR A 166 12.58 14.66 -3.71
CA THR A 166 11.98 16.01 -3.72
C THR A 166 11.06 16.21 -4.92
N ASP A 167 11.50 15.80 -6.10
CA ASP A 167 10.75 15.97 -7.35
C ASP A 167 10.16 14.62 -7.80
N PRO A 168 8.81 14.50 -7.89
CA PRO A 168 8.16 13.27 -8.32
C PRO A 168 8.46 12.85 -9.76
N ASN A 169 9.09 13.72 -10.56
CA ASN A 169 9.55 13.41 -11.92
C ASN A 169 10.95 12.81 -11.93
N VAL A 170 11.72 12.95 -10.83
CA VAL A 170 13.08 12.41 -10.68
C VAL A 170 13.03 11.15 -9.83
N ILE A 171 12.86 10.01 -10.50
CA ILE A 171 12.77 8.70 -9.84
C ILE A 171 14.16 8.28 -9.38
N THR A 172 14.32 8.06 -8.08
CA THR A 172 15.56 7.61 -7.45
C THR A 172 15.69 6.10 -7.36
N ASN A 173 14.54 5.40 -7.27
CA ASN A 173 14.48 3.95 -7.28
C ASN A 173 13.26 3.47 -8.06
N LYS A 174 13.44 2.44 -8.90
CA LYS A 174 12.37 1.80 -9.65
C LYS A 174 12.54 0.29 -9.65
N VAL A 175 11.53 -0.41 -9.13
CA VAL A 175 11.51 -1.87 -9.09
C VAL A 175 10.30 -2.36 -9.88
N THR A 176 10.54 -3.24 -10.85
CA THR A 176 9.49 -3.87 -11.64
C THR A 176 9.33 -5.31 -11.18
N TYR A 177 8.28 -5.59 -10.41
CA TYR A 177 7.98 -6.94 -9.91
C TYR A 177 7.35 -7.85 -10.98
N GLY A 178 6.83 -7.26 -12.04
CA GLY A 178 6.17 -8.01 -13.11
C GLY A 178 4.72 -8.37 -12.77
N ARG A 179 4.18 -9.27 -13.61
CA ARG A 179 2.85 -9.87 -13.43
C ARG A 179 2.99 -11.23 -12.77
N THR A 180 2.09 -11.58 -11.88
CA THR A 180 2.06 -12.90 -11.25
C THR A 180 0.79 -13.63 -11.66
N TYR A 181 0.93 -14.85 -12.13
CA TYR A 181 -0.18 -15.73 -12.47
C TYR A 181 -0.27 -16.88 -11.48
N LEU A 182 -1.47 -17.12 -10.99
CA LEU A 182 -1.78 -18.19 -10.06
C LEU A 182 -2.87 -19.09 -10.65
N PHE A 183 -2.69 -20.39 -10.49
CA PHE A 183 -3.66 -21.41 -10.87
C PHE A 183 -3.97 -22.25 -9.64
N GLY A 184 -5.23 -22.52 -9.42
CA GLY A 184 -5.68 -23.27 -8.27
C GLY A 184 -6.78 -24.25 -8.63
N ALA A 185 -6.83 -25.36 -7.91
CA ALA A 185 -7.93 -26.31 -7.93
C ALA A 185 -8.29 -26.68 -6.49
N ASN A 186 -9.59 -26.73 -6.20
CA ASN A 186 -10.13 -27.15 -4.92
C ASN A 186 -11.26 -28.15 -5.16
N TYR A 187 -11.32 -29.20 -4.35
CA TYR A 187 -12.39 -30.18 -4.44
C TYR A 187 -13.10 -30.30 -3.09
N LYS A 188 -14.42 -30.15 -3.13
CA LYS A 188 -15.29 -30.26 -1.97
C LYS A 188 -16.05 -31.57 -2.04
N PHE A 189 -15.78 -32.48 -1.11
CA PHE A 189 -16.44 -33.78 -0.94
C PHE A 189 -17.88 -33.63 -0.42
#